data_5275cf090394afa6cb340da48bb28b88
#
_entry.id   5275cf090394afa6cb340da48bb28b88
#
_cell.length_a   1.000
_cell.length_b   1.000
_cell.length_c   1.000
_cell.angle_alpha   90.00
_cell.angle_beta   90.00
_cell.angle_gamma   90.00
#
_symmetry.space_group_name_H-M   'P 1'
#
loop_
_entity.id
_entity.type
_entity.pdbx_description
1 polymer ?
#
loop_
_entity_poly.entity_id
_entity_poly.type
_entity_poly.pdbx_seq_one_letter_code
_entity_poly.pdbx_strand_id
1 'polypeptide(L)'
;IVVVAKDQVNGALAASNMELAAQAHGLGVLYSGFFALAAKLSPALRRELGLARGQKVVTALVVGHPAVTYRRTAPKEPADVRFL
;
A
#
# COMPACT_ATOMS: atom_id res chain seq x y z
N ILE A 1 -6.37 1.81 5.77
CA ILE A 1 -6.31 2.98 4.86
C ILE A 1 -6.35 2.48 3.43
N VAL A 2 -7.28 3.00 2.66
CA VAL A 2 -7.41 2.65 1.24
C VAL A 2 -6.80 3.78 0.41
N VAL A 3 -5.84 3.44 -0.44
CA VAL A 3 -5.16 4.41 -1.31
C VAL A 3 -5.81 4.40 -2.68
N VAL A 4 -6.42 5.52 -3.04
CA VAL A 4 -7.17 5.70 -4.28
C VAL A 4 -6.48 6.76 -5.14
N ALA A 5 -6.31 6.47 -6.41
CA ALA A 5 -5.73 7.41 -7.36
C ALA A 5 -6.18 7.09 -8.78
N LYS A 6 -6.04 8.05 -9.67
CA LYS A 6 -6.24 7.83 -11.11
C LYS A 6 -5.04 7.15 -11.74
N ASP A 7 -3.85 7.48 -11.26
CA ASP A 7 -2.58 6.92 -11.72
C ASP A 7 -1.99 6.00 -10.66
N GLN A 8 -1.72 4.76 -11.06
CA GLN A 8 -1.18 3.73 -10.18
C GLN A 8 0.17 4.11 -9.59
N VAL A 9 1.04 4.71 -10.37
CA VAL A 9 2.39 5.11 -9.90
C VAL A 9 2.28 6.18 -8.83
N ASN A 10 1.47 7.21 -9.04
CA ASN A 10 1.26 8.26 -8.05
C ASN A 10 0.64 7.71 -6.76
N GLY A 11 -0.32 6.80 -6.89
CA GLY A 11 -0.92 6.14 -5.74
C GLY A 11 0.09 5.31 -4.96
N ALA A 12 0.96 4.58 -5.64
CA ALA A 12 2.00 3.77 -4.99
C ALA A 12 3.02 4.65 -4.26
N LEU A 13 3.42 5.78 -4.85
CA LEU A 13 4.33 6.73 -4.21
C LEU A 13 3.70 7.34 -2.95
N ALA A 14 2.42 7.70 -3.02
CA ALA A 14 1.70 8.20 -1.86
C ALA A 14 1.64 7.14 -0.74
N ALA A 15 1.35 5.90 -1.09
CA ALA A 15 1.31 4.79 -0.11
C ALA A 15 2.67 4.58 0.55
N SER A 16 3.75 4.65 -0.20
CA SER A 16 5.11 4.53 0.33
C SER A 16 5.42 5.64 1.34
N ASN A 17 5.04 6.87 1.04
CA ASN A 17 5.21 7.98 1.98
C ASN A 17 4.36 7.81 3.23
N MET A 18 3.15 7.28 3.11
CA MET A 18 2.29 6.98 4.25
C MET A 18 2.92 5.91 5.15
N GLU A 19 3.54 4.88 4.56
CA GLU A 19 4.25 3.85 5.32
C GLU A 19 5.40 4.45 6.13
N LEU A 20 6.21 5.30 5.52
CA LEU A 20 7.30 5.98 6.22
C LEU A 20 6.78 6.82 7.38
N ALA A 21 5.71 7.57 7.18
CA ALA A 21 5.10 8.38 8.22
C ALA A 21 4.57 7.51 9.37
N ALA A 22 3.90 6.40 9.05
CA ALA A 22 3.40 5.47 10.06
C ALA A 22 4.53 4.87 10.88
N GLN A 23 5.61 4.45 10.24
CA GLN A 23 6.79 3.91 10.93
C GLN A 23 7.46 4.94 11.83
N ALA A 24 7.50 6.21 11.40
CA ALA A 24 8.02 7.30 12.22
C ALA A 24 7.18 7.51 13.49
N HIS A 25 5.91 7.12 13.48
CA HIS A 25 5.03 7.14 14.65
C HIS A 25 5.00 5.81 15.42
N GLY A 26 5.91 4.89 15.13
CA GLY A 26 5.99 3.60 15.81
C GLY A 26 4.93 2.60 15.42
N LEU A 27 4.27 2.80 14.27
CA LEU A 27 3.22 1.91 13.77
C LEU A 27 3.78 0.91 12.77
N GLY A 28 3.20 -0.29 12.76
CA GLY A 28 3.47 -1.29 11.74
C GLY A 28 2.53 -1.13 10.55
N VAL A 29 2.99 -1.45 9.35
CA VAL A 29 2.21 -1.34 8.11
C VAL A 29 2.31 -2.63 7.32
N LEU A 30 1.17 -3.08 6.82
CA LEU A 30 1.07 -4.21 5.89
C LEU A 30 0.31 -3.74 4.64
N TYR A 31 0.89 -3.97 3.47
CA TYR A 31 0.18 -3.72 2.21
C TYR A 31 -0.76 -4.88 1.90
N SER A 32 -2.00 -4.55 1.51
CA SER A 32 -3.00 -5.53 1.11
C SER A 32 -3.30 -5.41 -0.38
N GLY A 33 -2.64 -6.22 -1.19
CA GLY A 33 -2.91 -6.31 -2.63
C GLY A 33 -4.21 -7.03 -2.93
N PHE A 34 -4.64 -7.95 -2.06
CA PHE A 34 -5.92 -8.65 -2.21
C PHE A 34 -7.10 -7.69 -2.14
N PHE A 35 -7.05 -6.68 -1.31
CA PHE A 35 -8.10 -5.67 -1.23
C PHE A 35 -8.22 -4.90 -2.56
N ALA A 36 -7.09 -4.51 -3.14
CA ALA A 36 -7.06 -3.81 -4.43
C ALA A 36 -7.65 -4.69 -5.55
N LEU A 37 -7.33 -5.98 -5.56
CA LEU A 37 -7.88 -6.92 -6.52
C LEU A 37 -9.39 -7.09 -6.34
N ALA A 38 -9.86 -7.24 -5.10
CA ALA A 38 -11.28 -7.34 -4.79
C ALA A 38 -12.04 -6.09 -5.24
N ALA A 39 -11.50 -4.91 -5.00
CA ALA A 39 -12.10 -3.65 -5.41
C ALA A 39 -12.18 -3.53 -6.94
N LYS A 40 -11.20 -4.06 -7.66
CA LYS A 40 -11.20 -4.08 -9.12
C LYS A 40 -12.32 -4.97 -9.68
N LEU A 41 -12.62 -6.07 -9.01
CA LEU A 41 -13.57 -7.08 -9.47
C LEU A 41 -15.00 -6.87 -8.95
N SER A 42 -15.19 -6.04 -7.91
CA SER A 42 -16.49 -5.85 -7.26
C SER A 42 -17.06 -4.46 -7.50
N PRO A 43 -18.09 -4.30 -8.36
CA PRO A 43 -18.78 -3.02 -8.52
C PRO A 43 -19.43 -2.53 -7.22
N ALA A 44 -19.91 -3.44 -6.37
CA ALA A 44 -20.52 -3.09 -5.09
C ALA A 44 -19.48 -2.44 -4.16
N LEU A 45 -18.28 -2.99 -4.09
CA LEU A 45 -17.20 -2.43 -3.26
C LEU A 45 -16.78 -1.04 -3.76
N ARG A 46 -16.70 -0.87 -5.08
CA ARG A 46 -16.39 0.44 -5.67
C ARG A 46 -17.42 1.50 -5.29
N ARG A 47 -18.70 1.13 -5.28
CA ARG A 47 -19.78 2.04 -4.85
C ARG A 47 -19.67 2.39 -3.37
N GLU A 48 -19.39 1.40 -2.52
CA GLU A 48 -19.20 1.64 -1.09
C GLU A 48 -18.04 2.59 -0.81
N LEU A 49 -16.97 2.50 -1.59
CA LEU A 49 -15.81 3.38 -1.47
C LEU A 49 -16.05 4.77 -2.07
N GLY A 50 -17.14 4.97 -2.79
CA GLY A 50 -17.45 6.27 -3.40
C GLY A 50 -16.46 6.69 -4.47
N LEU A 51 -15.92 5.74 -5.24
CA LEU A 51 -14.92 6.04 -6.26
C LEU A 51 -15.52 6.83 -7.43
N ALA A 52 -14.85 7.92 -7.78
CA ALA A 52 -15.18 8.67 -8.99
C ALA A 52 -14.69 7.94 -10.24
N ARG A 53 -15.23 8.34 -11.40
CA ARG A 53 -14.83 7.77 -12.68
C ARG A 53 -13.34 7.95 -12.91
N GLY A 54 -12.67 6.87 -13.30
CA GLY A 54 -11.22 6.85 -13.54
C GLY A 54 -10.38 6.62 -12.29
N GLN A 55 -10.97 6.70 -11.10
CA GLN A 55 -10.28 6.35 -9.87
C GLN A 55 -10.22 4.83 -9.67
N LYS A 56 -9.12 4.37 -9.09
CA LYS A 56 -8.94 2.96 -8.75
C LYS A 56 -8.28 2.84 -7.37
N VAL A 57 -8.54 1.71 -6.73
CA VAL A 57 -7.82 1.33 -5.52
C VAL A 57 -6.44 0.82 -5.94
N VAL A 58 -5.40 1.55 -5.56
CA VAL A 58 -4.02 1.18 -5.86
C VAL A 58 -3.56 0.09 -4.88
N THR A 59 -3.79 0.33 -3.60
CA THR A 59 -3.49 -0.62 -2.53
C THR A 59 -4.27 -0.24 -1.29
N ALA A 60 -4.18 -1.07 -0.27
CA ALA A 60 -4.65 -0.75 1.07
C ALA A 60 -3.53 -0.98 2.08
N LEU A 61 -3.48 -0.14 3.09
CA LEU A 61 -2.51 -0.25 4.17
C LEU A 61 -3.24 -0.69 5.43
N VAL A 62 -2.81 -1.80 6.00
CA VAL A 62 -3.24 -2.23 7.33
C VAL A 62 -2.24 -1.64 8.32
N VAL A 63 -2.71 -0.75 9.19
CA VAL A 63 -1.86 0.01 10.10
C VAL A 63 -2.25 -0.32 11.53
N GLY A 64 -1.26 -0.58 12.38
CA GLY A 64 -1.51 -0.90 13.78
C GLY A 64 -0.24 -0.91 14.60
N HIS A 65 -0.40 -1.16 15.89
CA HIS A 65 0.74 -1.31 16.79
C HIS A 65 1.37 -2.70 16.60
N PRO A 66 2.69 -2.79 16.33
CA PRO A 66 3.33 -4.09 16.15
C PRO A 66 3.33 -4.88 17.46
N ALA A 67 2.93 -6.15 17.37
CA ALA A 67 2.98 -7.08 18.51
C ALA A 67 4.37 -7.72 18.65
N VAL A 68 5.19 -7.64 17.61
CA VAL A 68 6.51 -8.28 17.54
C VAL A 68 7.52 -7.28 17.02
N THR A 69 8.72 -7.30 17.64
CA THR A 69 9.86 -6.52 17.15
C THR A 69 10.88 -7.48 16.51
N TYR A 70 11.14 -7.27 15.23
CA TYR A 70 12.13 -8.06 14.51
C TYR A 70 13.54 -7.54 14.83
N ARG A 71 14.45 -8.47 15.13
CA ARG A 71 15.86 -8.13 15.45
C ARG A 71 16.74 -8.01 14.21
N ARG A 72 16.30 -8.58 13.10
CA ARG A 72 17.08 -8.61 11.85
C ARG A 72 16.18 -8.32 10.66
N THR A 73 16.76 -7.67 9.66
CA THR A 73 16.14 -7.53 8.36
C THR A 73 16.11 -8.89 7.66
N ALA A 74 15.01 -9.17 6.96
CA ALA A 74 14.91 -10.37 6.14
C ALA A 74 16.04 -10.40 5.09
N PRO A 75 16.63 -11.58 4.81
CA PRO A 75 17.63 -11.69 3.74
C PRO A 75 17.04 -11.24 2.40
N LYS A 76 17.80 -10.46 1.66
CA LYS A 76 17.39 -9.95 0.34
C LYS A 76 18.47 -10.28 -0.68
N GLU A 77 18.05 -10.59 -1.89
CA GLU A 77 18.98 -10.74 -2.99
C GLU A 77 19.57 -9.38 -3.38
N PRO A 78 20.84 -9.36 -3.85
CA PRO A 78 21.41 -8.12 -4.36
C PRO A 78 20.59 -7.58 -5.53
N ALA A 79 20.45 -6.27 -5.59
CA ALA A 79 19.75 -5.61 -6.69
C ALA A 79 20.59 -5.69 -7.97
N ASP A 80 19.94 -5.97 -9.08
CA ASP A 80 20.59 -5.89 -10.41
C ASP A 80 20.48 -4.44 -10.90
N VAL A 81 21.53 -3.67 -10.64
CA VAL A 81 21.59 -2.24 -10.97
C VAL A 81 22.72 -1.96 -11.91
N ARG A 82 22.45 -1.21 -12.98
CA ARG A 82 23.44 -0.74 -13.92
C ARG A 82 23.51 0.78 -13.88
N PHE A 83 24.73 1.28 -13.84
CA PHE A 83 25.00 2.73 -13.95
C PHE A 83 25.40 3.05 -15.39
N LEU A 84 24.64 3.94 -16.00
CA LEU A 84 24.86 4.38 -17.38
C LEU A 84 25.78 5.60 -17.45
#